data_11dfaa461fe8ae38bd7e4465000629b6
#
_entry.id   11dfaa461fe8ae38bd7e4465000629b6
#
_cell.length_a   1.000
_cell.length_b   1.000
_cell.length_c   1.000
_cell.angle_alpha   90.00
_cell.angle_beta   90.00
_cell.angle_gamma   90.00
#
_symmetry.space_group_name_H-M   'P 1'
#
loop_
_entity.id
_entity.type
_entity.pdbx_description
1 polymer ?
#
loop_
_entity_poly.entity_id
_entity_poly.type
_entity_poly.pdbx_seq_one_letter_code
_entity_poly.pdbx_strand_id
1 'polypeptide(L)'
;MGFLAWDNNTYYHERLLRALPRPCERVLDVGCGKGIFATKLAGRAREVDALDVSAEMIDQAGARVPDNVTCLLGDVHTMPLPGAGYDAITSISALHHLDLPVVLPKLVAALRPGGVLIAIAHHRDEWPRDLLAFGLGALTVYTRRAVLLAVPGARRYRAAHDESGMPVRAPGLTIRETRDQVRAALPAARVRRLLQWRYEVRWDKPRSR
;
A
#
# COMPACT_ATOMS: atom_id res chain seq x y z
N MET A 1 5.09 16.38 4.84
CA MET A 1 6.08 15.53 5.55
C MET A 1 6.60 14.33 4.74
N GLY A 2 5.94 13.90 3.66
CA GLY A 2 6.36 12.73 2.86
C GLY A 2 7.80 12.79 2.31
N PHE A 3 8.33 13.97 2.02
CA PHE A 3 9.70 14.11 1.50
C PHE A 3 10.79 13.67 2.50
N LEU A 4 10.55 13.82 3.80
CA LEU A 4 11.47 13.43 4.86
C LEU A 4 11.29 11.97 5.35
N ALA A 5 10.40 11.20 4.74
CA ALA A 5 10.23 9.80 5.08
C ALA A 5 11.53 9.00 4.86
N TRP A 6 11.92 8.19 5.86
CA TRP A 6 13.17 7.44 5.82
C TRP A 6 13.18 6.33 4.76
N ASP A 7 12.09 5.59 4.70
CA ASP A 7 11.91 4.49 3.75
C ASP A 7 11.00 4.90 2.60
N ASN A 8 10.99 4.08 1.54
CA ASN A 8 10.24 4.38 0.34
C ASN A 8 8.72 4.12 0.50
N ASN A 9 8.31 3.28 1.46
CA ASN A 9 6.89 3.02 1.71
C ASN A 9 6.27 4.20 2.46
N THR A 10 6.89 4.65 3.55
CA THR A 10 6.45 5.80 4.34
C THR A 10 6.33 7.08 3.50
N TYR A 11 7.18 7.23 2.45
CA TYR A 11 7.07 8.35 1.52
C TYR A 11 5.70 8.46 0.87
N TYR A 12 5.05 7.33 0.59
CA TYR A 12 3.77 7.30 -0.10
C TYR A 12 2.55 7.26 0.81
N HIS A 13 2.70 7.13 2.14
CA HIS A 13 1.59 7.07 3.08
C HIS A 13 0.61 8.24 2.93
N GLU A 14 1.12 9.47 2.90
CA GLU A 14 0.30 10.67 2.77
C GLU A 14 -0.53 10.69 1.47
N ARG A 15 0.00 10.09 0.41
CA ARG A 15 -0.71 9.99 -0.86
C ARG A 15 -1.94 9.09 -0.75
N LEU A 16 -1.82 7.95 -0.08
CA LEU A 16 -2.94 7.05 0.15
C LEU A 16 -3.94 7.65 1.14
N LEU A 17 -3.47 8.27 2.23
CA LEU A 17 -4.35 8.93 3.21
C LEU A 17 -5.22 10.04 2.60
N ARG A 18 -4.68 10.78 1.62
CA ARG A 18 -5.45 11.82 0.89
C ARG A 18 -6.47 11.24 -0.08
N ALA A 19 -6.30 9.99 -0.50
CA ALA A 19 -7.21 9.33 -1.42
C ALA A 19 -8.42 8.70 -0.73
N LEU A 20 -8.40 8.57 0.59
CA LEU A 20 -9.52 8.02 1.36
C LEU A 20 -10.76 8.92 1.23
N PRO A 21 -11.97 8.34 1.15
CA PRO A 21 -13.21 9.10 1.20
C PRO A 21 -13.36 9.84 2.53
N ARG A 22 -14.22 10.85 2.55
CA ARG A 22 -14.56 11.61 3.77
C ARG A 22 -16.08 11.82 3.83
N PRO A 23 -16.76 11.29 4.85
CA PRO A 23 -16.24 10.45 5.95
C PRO A 23 -15.70 9.10 5.47
N CYS A 24 -14.95 8.39 6.32
CA CYS A 24 -14.45 7.05 6.09
C CYS A 24 -14.74 6.21 7.34
N GLU A 25 -15.66 5.27 7.22
CA GLU A 25 -16.09 4.44 8.35
C GLU A 25 -15.14 3.25 8.51
N ARG A 26 -14.88 2.49 7.44
CA ARG A 26 -14.08 1.27 7.53
C ARG A 26 -13.10 1.11 6.38
N VAL A 27 -11.84 0.80 6.73
CA VAL A 27 -10.75 0.57 5.77
C VAL A 27 -10.17 -0.83 5.97
N LEU A 28 -9.86 -1.51 4.87
CA LEU A 28 -9.02 -2.70 4.87
C LEU A 28 -7.61 -2.34 4.40
N ASP A 29 -6.59 -2.69 5.17
CA ASP A 29 -5.18 -2.58 4.79
C ASP A 29 -4.63 -3.98 4.47
N VAL A 30 -4.38 -4.28 3.21
CA VAL A 30 -3.95 -5.59 2.72
C VAL A 30 -2.42 -5.66 2.69
N GLY A 31 -1.85 -6.59 3.45
CA GLY A 31 -0.41 -6.69 3.67
C GLY A 31 0.08 -5.58 4.59
N CYS A 32 -0.53 -5.48 5.78
CA CYS A 32 -0.27 -4.39 6.73
C CYS A 32 1.13 -4.43 7.35
N GLY A 33 1.84 -5.57 7.25
CA GLY A 33 3.15 -5.75 7.86
C GLY A 33 3.13 -5.43 9.35
N LYS A 34 4.07 -4.63 9.82
CA LYS A 34 4.19 -4.19 11.23
C LYS A 34 3.15 -3.14 11.66
N GLY A 35 2.10 -2.88 10.88
CA GLY A 35 1.01 -1.96 11.23
C GLY A 35 1.36 -0.47 11.17
N ILE A 36 2.49 -0.07 10.57
CA ILE A 36 2.92 1.34 10.49
C ILE A 36 1.90 2.18 9.72
N PHE A 37 1.40 1.67 8.61
CA PHE A 37 0.39 2.38 7.82
C PHE A 37 -0.99 2.26 8.44
N ALA A 38 -1.35 1.09 8.97
CA ALA A 38 -2.61 0.87 9.69
C ALA A 38 -2.79 1.86 10.86
N THR A 39 -1.72 2.16 11.62
CA THR A 39 -1.72 3.20 12.67
C THR A 39 -2.06 4.59 12.12
N LYS A 40 -1.61 4.94 10.92
CA LYS A 40 -1.96 6.22 10.29
C LYS A 40 -3.39 6.24 9.74
N LEU A 41 -3.86 5.09 9.22
CA LEU A 41 -5.24 4.91 8.78
C LEU A 41 -6.24 5.10 9.93
N ALA A 42 -5.87 4.64 11.14
CA ALA A 42 -6.67 4.80 12.36
C ALA A 42 -7.02 6.26 12.70
N GLY A 43 -6.15 7.20 12.32
CA GLY A 43 -6.43 8.64 12.44
C GLY A 43 -7.29 9.23 11.32
N ARG A 44 -7.78 8.42 10.38
CA ARG A 44 -8.53 8.83 9.19
C ARG A 44 -9.84 8.07 8.98
N ALA A 45 -9.94 6.89 9.57
CA ALA A 45 -11.11 6.02 9.51
C ALA A 45 -11.59 5.69 10.92
N ARG A 46 -12.85 5.34 11.05
CA ARG A 46 -13.44 4.93 12.33
C ARG A 46 -12.94 3.55 12.74
N GLU A 47 -12.85 2.64 11.78
CA GLU A 47 -12.37 1.26 11.96
C GLU A 47 -11.36 0.89 10.87
N VAL A 48 -10.34 0.15 11.23
CA VAL A 48 -9.31 -0.36 10.31
C VAL A 48 -9.13 -1.85 10.53
N ASP A 49 -9.28 -2.63 9.47
CA ASP A 49 -8.89 -4.03 9.43
C ASP A 49 -7.48 -4.12 8.81
N ALA A 50 -6.52 -4.58 9.57
CA ALA A 50 -5.13 -4.72 9.16
C ALA A 50 -4.82 -6.19 8.91
N LEU A 51 -4.78 -6.61 7.63
CA LEU A 51 -4.63 -8.00 7.21
C LEU A 51 -3.19 -8.29 6.78
N ASP A 52 -2.61 -9.35 7.32
CA ASP A 52 -1.34 -9.91 6.86
C ASP A 52 -1.33 -11.43 6.96
N VAL A 53 -0.56 -12.10 6.08
CA VAL A 53 -0.39 -13.55 6.07
C VAL A 53 0.66 -14.02 7.07
N SER A 54 1.52 -13.14 7.54
CA SER A 54 2.60 -13.44 8.48
C SER A 54 2.15 -13.25 9.92
N ALA A 55 2.15 -14.32 10.70
CA ALA A 55 1.87 -14.27 12.14
C ALA A 55 2.83 -13.32 12.88
N GLU A 56 4.11 -13.34 12.52
CA GLU A 56 5.12 -12.46 13.10
C GLU A 56 4.79 -10.97 12.85
N MET A 57 4.33 -10.63 11.64
CA MET A 57 3.94 -9.25 11.30
C MET A 57 2.69 -8.84 12.10
N ILE A 58 1.71 -9.72 12.22
CA ILE A 58 0.49 -9.46 12.99
C ILE A 58 0.79 -9.26 14.48
N ASP A 59 1.68 -10.04 15.08
CA ASP A 59 2.10 -9.86 16.47
C ASP A 59 2.78 -8.50 16.68
N GLN A 60 3.67 -8.11 15.77
CA GLN A 60 4.34 -6.80 15.82
C GLN A 60 3.36 -5.64 15.57
N ALA A 61 2.38 -5.83 14.68
CA ALA A 61 1.32 -4.84 14.43
C ALA A 61 0.45 -4.67 15.69
N GLY A 62 -0.02 -5.77 16.29
CA GLY A 62 -0.87 -5.74 17.49
C GLY A 62 -0.25 -5.00 18.66
N ALA A 63 1.07 -5.07 18.83
CA ALA A 63 1.79 -4.31 19.85
C ALA A 63 1.90 -2.79 19.59
N ARG A 64 1.49 -2.32 18.40
CA ARG A 64 1.70 -0.94 17.94
C ARG A 64 0.43 -0.16 17.64
N VAL A 65 -0.57 -0.85 17.09
CA VAL A 65 -1.76 -0.18 16.55
C VAL A 65 -2.70 0.29 17.66
N PRO A 66 -3.48 1.37 17.44
CA PRO A 66 -4.49 1.81 18.40
C PRO A 66 -5.75 0.93 18.37
N ASP A 67 -6.64 1.11 19.36
CA ASP A 67 -7.79 0.26 19.63
C ASP A 67 -8.80 0.13 18.48
N ASN A 68 -8.86 1.13 17.59
CA ASN A 68 -9.74 1.09 16.42
C ASN A 68 -9.14 0.34 15.21
N VAL A 69 -8.02 -0.37 15.40
CA VAL A 69 -7.41 -1.25 14.40
C VAL A 69 -7.52 -2.69 14.85
N THR A 70 -8.13 -3.52 14.02
CA THR A 70 -8.19 -4.98 14.20
C THR A 70 -7.15 -5.64 13.33
N CYS A 71 -6.18 -6.32 13.95
CA CYS A 71 -5.18 -7.11 13.24
C CYS A 71 -5.75 -8.48 12.87
N LEU A 72 -5.68 -8.84 11.59
CA LEU A 72 -6.23 -10.06 11.03
C LEU A 72 -5.10 -10.92 10.45
N LEU A 73 -4.89 -12.10 10.99
CA LEU A 73 -4.00 -13.11 10.42
C LEU A 73 -4.75 -13.89 9.33
N GLY A 74 -4.29 -13.82 8.09
CA GLY A 74 -4.92 -14.56 7.00
C GLY A 74 -4.37 -14.23 5.62
N ASP A 75 -4.64 -15.14 4.68
CA ASP A 75 -4.33 -14.94 3.27
C ASP A 75 -5.54 -14.30 2.57
N VAL A 76 -5.31 -13.14 1.95
CA VAL A 76 -6.35 -12.43 1.18
C VAL A 76 -6.95 -13.25 0.04
N HIS A 77 -6.22 -14.25 -0.48
CA HIS A 77 -6.75 -15.15 -1.51
C HIS A 77 -7.90 -16.01 -0.98
N THR A 78 -7.80 -16.52 0.24
CA THR A 78 -8.72 -17.49 0.82
C THR A 78 -9.62 -16.90 1.90
N MET A 79 -9.16 -15.92 2.68
CA MET A 79 -9.91 -15.34 3.78
C MET A 79 -11.23 -14.70 3.28
N PRO A 80 -12.38 -15.00 3.87
CA PRO A 80 -13.63 -14.35 3.51
C PRO A 80 -13.60 -12.87 3.90
N LEU A 81 -13.98 -11.99 2.98
CA LEU A 81 -14.14 -10.57 3.22
C LEU A 81 -15.63 -10.20 3.23
N PRO A 82 -16.07 -9.27 4.08
CA PRO A 82 -17.46 -8.82 4.09
C PRO A 82 -17.81 -8.15 2.75
N GLY A 83 -18.94 -8.57 2.13
CA GLY A 83 -19.43 -7.92 0.92
C GLY A 83 -19.86 -6.47 1.22
N ALA A 84 -19.43 -5.54 0.38
CA ALA A 84 -19.70 -4.11 0.53
C ALA A 84 -19.44 -3.55 1.95
N GLY A 85 -18.38 -4.05 2.61
CA GLY A 85 -18.03 -3.71 3.99
C GLY A 85 -17.12 -2.51 4.14
N TYR A 86 -16.32 -2.15 3.11
CA TYR A 86 -15.25 -1.15 3.22
C TYR A 86 -15.50 0.08 2.36
N ASP A 87 -15.21 1.25 2.91
CA ASP A 87 -15.17 2.52 2.18
C ASP A 87 -13.88 2.67 1.38
N ALA A 88 -12.80 2.09 1.88
CA ALA A 88 -11.53 2.03 1.18
C ALA A 88 -10.80 0.70 1.42
N ILE A 89 -10.04 0.29 0.42
CA ILE A 89 -9.07 -0.81 0.53
C ILE A 89 -7.72 -0.27 0.12
N THR A 90 -6.73 -0.46 0.98
CA THR A 90 -5.35 0.00 0.77
C THR A 90 -4.39 -1.17 0.72
N SER A 91 -3.26 -1.00 0.03
CA SER A 91 -2.14 -1.94 0.08
C SER A 91 -0.84 -1.20 -0.22
N ILE A 92 0.18 -1.38 0.60
CA ILE A 92 1.52 -0.82 0.36
C ILE A 92 2.54 -1.94 0.31
N SER A 93 3.22 -2.05 -0.83
CA SER A 93 4.29 -3.04 -1.06
C SER A 93 3.88 -4.51 -0.84
N ALA A 94 2.58 -4.83 -0.94
CA ALA A 94 2.08 -6.20 -0.85
C ALA A 94 1.41 -6.66 -2.16
N LEU A 95 0.78 -5.77 -2.93
CA LEU A 95 -0.01 -6.13 -4.11
C LEU A 95 0.80 -6.92 -5.18
N HIS A 96 2.10 -6.70 -5.29
CA HIS A 96 2.97 -7.39 -6.27
C HIS A 96 3.30 -8.84 -5.88
N HIS A 97 2.87 -9.29 -4.70
CA HIS A 97 2.95 -10.68 -4.24
C HIS A 97 1.68 -11.46 -4.53
N LEU A 98 0.60 -10.79 -4.93
CA LEU A 98 -0.74 -11.34 -5.04
C LEU A 98 -1.05 -11.74 -6.49
N ASP A 99 -1.88 -12.76 -6.64
CA ASP A 99 -2.50 -13.11 -7.93
C ASP A 99 -3.61 -12.09 -8.24
N LEU A 100 -3.29 -11.06 -9.04
CA LEU A 100 -4.19 -9.94 -9.31
C LEU A 100 -5.53 -10.38 -9.93
N PRO A 101 -5.58 -11.28 -10.92
CA PRO A 101 -6.82 -11.84 -11.45
C PRO A 101 -7.75 -12.44 -10.41
N VAL A 102 -7.20 -13.06 -9.37
CA VAL A 102 -7.97 -13.70 -8.29
C VAL A 102 -8.37 -12.69 -7.22
N VAL A 103 -7.43 -11.85 -6.78
CA VAL A 103 -7.62 -11.00 -5.61
C VAL A 103 -8.43 -9.74 -5.94
N LEU A 104 -8.21 -9.11 -7.10
CA LEU A 104 -8.87 -7.84 -7.42
C LEU A 104 -10.41 -7.94 -7.45
N PRO A 105 -11.04 -8.95 -8.07
CA PRO A 105 -12.49 -9.10 -8.01
C PRO A 105 -13.02 -9.25 -6.57
N LYS A 106 -12.29 -9.97 -5.72
CA LYS A 106 -12.64 -10.16 -4.31
C LYS A 106 -12.57 -8.85 -3.52
N LEU A 107 -11.51 -8.07 -3.69
CA LEU A 107 -11.37 -6.76 -3.05
C LEU A 107 -12.49 -5.81 -3.50
N VAL A 108 -12.82 -5.82 -4.78
CA VAL A 108 -13.92 -4.99 -5.32
C VAL A 108 -15.28 -5.39 -4.76
N ALA A 109 -15.52 -6.69 -4.59
CA ALA A 109 -16.77 -7.16 -3.96
C ALA A 109 -16.88 -6.67 -2.52
N ALA A 110 -15.78 -6.59 -1.80
CA ALA A 110 -15.71 -6.10 -0.43
C ALA A 110 -15.87 -4.57 -0.29
N LEU A 111 -15.64 -3.79 -1.36
CA LEU A 111 -15.87 -2.34 -1.35
C LEU A 111 -17.35 -1.98 -1.40
N ARG A 112 -17.73 -0.94 -0.68
CA ARG A 112 -19.03 -0.26 -0.82
C ARG A 112 -19.15 0.45 -2.16
N PRO A 113 -20.35 0.65 -2.70
CA PRO A 113 -20.56 1.58 -3.82
C PRO A 113 -19.99 2.97 -3.50
N GLY A 114 -19.18 3.53 -4.39
CA GLY A 114 -18.44 4.78 -4.16
C GLY A 114 -17.17 4.64 -3.35
N GLY A 115 -16.81 3.43 -2.90
CA GLY A 115 -15.56 3.15 -2.21
C GLY A 115 -14.34 3.16 -3.15
N VAL A 116 -13.13 3.20 -2.59
CA VAL A 116 -11.87 3.29 -3.33
C VAL A 116 -10.93 2.13 -3.04
N LEU A 117 -10.36 1.54 -4.08
CA LEU A 117 -9.17 0.70 -4.01
C LEU A 117 -7.96 1.55 -4.40
N ILE A 118 -6.97 1.66 -3.52
CA ILE A 118 -5.71 2.32 -3.83
C ILE A 118 -4.53 1.53 -3.28
N ALA A 119 -3.60 1.18 -4.16
CA ALA A 119 -2.43 0.40 -3.80
C ALA A 119 -1.17 0.97 -4.41
N ILE A 120 -0.06 0.81 -3.69
CA ILE A 120 1.29 1.11 -4.17
C ILE A 120 2.13 -0.14 -4.04
N ALA A 121 2.77 -0.55 -5.14
CA ALA A 121 3.56 -1.75 -5.18
C ALA A 121 4.77 -1.60 -6.10
N HIS A 122 5.63 -2.61 -6.11
CA HIS A 122 6.81 -2.66 -6.97
C HIS A 122 6.49 -3.32 -8.31
N HIS A 123 7.22 -2.92 -9.36
CA HIS A 123 7.22 -3.58 -10.65
C HIS A 123 8.61 -4.12 -10.97
N ARG A 124 8.66 -5.14 -11.82
CA ARG A 124 9.90 -5.61 -12.43
C ARG A 124 10.35 -4.60 -13.49
N ASP A 125 11.64 -4.24 -13.47
CA ASP A 125 12.21 -3.32 -14.45
C ASP A 125 12.34 -3.98 -15.83
N GLU A 126 12.13 -3.17 -16.87
CA GLU A 126 12.34 -3.53 -18.28
C GLU A 126 13.53 -2.76 -18.84
N TRP A 127 14.71 -3.37 -18.81
CA TRP A 127 15.92 -2.77 -19.41
C TRP A 127 15.87 -2.85 -20.94
N PRO A 128 16.33 -1.79 -21.68
CA PRO A 128 16.87 -0.50 -21.21
C PRO A 128 15.83 0.61 -21.00
N ARG A 129 14.54 0.34 -21.16
CA ARG A 129 13.45 1.32 -21.11
C ARG A 129 13.36 2.08 -19.79
N ASP A 130 13.74 1.42 -18.70
CA ASP A 130 13.61 1.95 -17.36
C ASP A 130 14.84 2.71 -16.85
N LEU A 131 15.87 2.85 -17.68
CA LEU A 131 17.15 3.47 -17.30
C LEU A 131 16.98 4.88 -16.73
N LEU A 132 16.20 5.74 -17.38
CA LEU A 132 15.96 7.12 -16.93
C LEU A 132 15.15 7.14 -15.63
N ALA A 133 14.11 6.33 -15.54
CA ALA A 133 13.28 6.24 -14.32
C ALA A 133 14.10 5.69 -13.15
N PHE A 134 14.98 4.73 -13.40
CA PHE A 134 15.93 4.19 -12.44
C PHE A 134 16.89 5.28 -11.93
N GLY A 135 17.53 6.02 -12.83
CA GLY A 135 18.46 7.11 -12.47
C GLY A 135 17.78 8.21 -11.65
N LEU A 136 16.59 8.66 -12.07
CA LEU A 136 15.80 9.65 -11.32
C LEU A 136 15.36 9.11 -9.95
N GLY A 137 14.94 7.85 -9.90
CA GLY A 137 14.57 7.18 -8.64
C GLY A 137 15.75 7.11 -7.67
N ALA A 138 16.92 6.68 -8.15
CA ALA A 138 18.15 6.63 -7.37
C ALA A 138 18.54 8.03 -6.86
N LEU A 139 18.54 9.04 -7.73
CA LEU A 139 18.86 10.42 -7.35
C LEU A 139 17.94 10.91 -6.22
N THR A 140 16.63 10.67 -6.32
CA THR A 140 15.68 11.09 -5.26
C THR A 140 15.93 10.37 -3.94
N VAL A 141 16.30 9.10 -3.95
CA VAL A 141 16.65 8.34 -2.74
C VAL A 141 17.92 8.88 -2.10
N TYR A 142 18.99 9.09 -2.89
CA TYR A 142 20.27 9.54 -2.36
C TYR A 142 20.21 10.98 -1.84
N THR A 143 19.56 11.89 -2.57
CA THR A 143 19.40 13.30 -2.11
C THR A 143 18.58 13.36 -0.83
N ARG A 144 17.49 12.60 -0.73
CA ARG A 144 16.69 12.50 0.49
C ARG A 144 17.49 11.96 1.66
N ARG A 145 18.27 10.89 1.45
CA ARG A 145 19.14 10.31 2.49
C ARG A 145 20.19 11.32 2.97
N ALA A 146 20.81 12.05 2.08
CA ALA A 146 21.78 13.08 2.43
C ALA A 146 21.15 14.19 3.29
N VAL A 147 19.96 14.68 2.90
CA VAL A 147 19.21 15.67 3.69
C VAL A 147 18.87 15.13 5.08
N LEU A 148 18.38 13.90 5.18
CA LEU A 148 18.02 13.29 6.47
C LEU A 148 19.21 13.07 7.39
N LEU A 149 20.41 12.81 6.86
CA LEU A 149 21.63 12.69 7.67
C LEU A 149 22.04 14.02 8.29
N ALA A 150 21.72 15.15 7.65
CA ALA A 150 22.01 16.49 8.13
C ALA A 150 20.97 17.00 9.17
N VAL A 151 19.83 16.32 9.35
CA VAL A 151 18.77 16.76 10.27
C VAL A 151 18.98 16.18 11.68
N PRO A 152 19.04 17.04 12.73
CA PRO A 152 19.08 16.57 14.11
C PRO A 152 17.85 15.67 14.43
N GLY A 153 18.08 14.55 15.10
CA GLY A 153 17.00 13.61 15.46
C GLY A 153 16.60 12.58 14.39
N ALA A 154 17.21 12.62 13.19
CA ALA A 154 16.95 11.68 12.12
C ALA A 154 17.08 10.20 12.55
N ARG A 155 17.98 9.87 13.48
CA ARG A 155 18.15 8.52 14.02
C ARG A 155 16.88 8.01 14.75
N ARG A 156 16.23 8.87 15.57
CA ARG A 156 14.98 8.53 16.27
C ARG A 156 13.83 8.36 15.30
N TYR A 157 13.75 9.24 14.31
CA TYR A 157 12.77 9.14 13.25
C TYR A 157 12.91 7.84 12.46
N ARG A 158 14.14 7.43 12.14
CA ARG A 158 14.43 6.15 11.48
C ARG A 158 13.91 4.96 12.28
N ALA A 159 14.26 4.87 13.56
CA ALA A 159 13.85 3.77 14.42
C ALA A 159 12.31 3.60 14.52
N ALA A 160 11.58 4.73 14.55
CA ALA A 160 10.12 4.73 14.62
C ALA A 160 9.43 4.28 13.32
N HIS A 161 10.12 4.37 12.16
CA HIS A 161 9.57 4.08 10.84
C HIS A 161 10.37 2.98 10.10
N ASP A 162 11.05 2.13 10.85
CA ASP A 162 11.86 1.06 10.28
C ASP A 162 10.97 -0.12 9.85
N GLU A 163 10.88 -0.32 8.54
CA GLU A 163 10.23 -1.46 7.90
C GLU A 163 11.22 -2.59 7.56
N SER A 164 12.47 -2.51 8.04
CA SER A 164 13.44 -3.59 7.86
C SER A 164 12.96 -4.90 8.48
N GLY A 165 13.36 -6.01 7.89
CA GLY A 165 12.96 -7.36 8.34
C GLY A 165 11.59 -7.83 7.86
N MET A 166 10.87 -7.03 7.05
CA MET A 166 9.69 -7.55 6.35
C MET A 166 10.12 -8.49 5.21
N PRO A 167 9.36 -9.58 4.95
CA PRO A 167 9.64 -10.45 3.82
C PRO A 167 9.61 -9.68 2.51
N VAL A 168 10.71 -9.69 1.77
CA VAL A 168 10.81 -9.03 0.46
C VAL A 168 10.86 -10.09 -0.62
N ARG A 169 9.89 -10.06 -1.52
CA ARG A 169 9.89 -10.88 -2.74
C ARG A 169 10.03 -9.96 -3.95
N ALA A 170 10.89 -10.36 -4.89
CA ALA A 170 11.04 -9.62 -6.14
C ALA A 170 9.70 -9.58 -6.91
N PRO A 171 9.34 -8.44 -7.50
CA PRO A 171 8.11 -8.33 -8.29
C PRO A 171 8.20 -9.20 -9.54
N GLY A 172 7.15 -10.00 -9.79
CA GLY A 172 7.08 -10.90 -10.95
C GLY A 172 6.68 -10.18 -12.23
N LEU A 173 5.88 -9.10 -12.13
CA LEU A 173 5.27 -8.42 -13.26
C LEU A 173 5.95 -7.08 -13.58
N THR A 174 6.06 -6.78 -14.86
CA THR A 174 6.39 -5.45 -15.35
C THR A 174 5.20 -4.51 -15.17
N ILE A 175 5.41 -3.21 -15.29
CA ILE A 175 4.30 -2.24 -15.20
C ILE A 175 3.28 -2.42 -16.33
N ARG A 176 3.68 -2.94 -17.49
CA ARG A 176 2.78 -3.22 -18.62
C ARG A 176 1.88 -4.41 -18.29
N GLU A 177 2.47 -5.54 -17.92
CA GLU A 177 1.73 -6.75 -17.51
C GLU A 177 0.78 -6.46 -16.34
N THR A 178 1.25 -5.71 -15.33
CA THR A 178 0.39 -5.26 -14.22
C THR A 178 -0.79 -4.43 -14.72
N ARG A 179 -0.54 -3.49 -15.63
CA ARG A 179 -1.60 -2.63 -16.19
C ARG A 179 -2.64 -3.45 -16.95
N ASP A 180 -2.20 -4.43 -17.72
CA ASP A 180 -3.08 -5.28 -18.51
C ASP A 180 -3.94 -6.16 -17.60
N GLN A 181 -3.36 -6.81 -16.58
CA GLN A 181 -4.10 -7.61 -15.60
C GLN A 181 -5.08 -6.75 -14.77
N VAL A 182 -4.63 -5.59 -14.29
CA VAL A 182 -5.49 -4.69 -13.52
C VAL A 182 -6.67 -4.21 -14.35
N ARG A 183 -6.45 -3.81 -15.61
CA ARG A 183 -7.54 -3.33 -16.49
C ARG A 183 -8.50 -4.42 -16.91
N ALA A 184 -8.03 -5.64 -17.09
CA ALA A 184 -8.88 -6.79 -17.35
C ALA A 184 -9.85 -7.07 -16.18
N ALA A 185 -9.37 -6.97 -14.94
CA ALA A 185 -10.18 -7.18 -13.76
C ALA A 185 -11.02 -5.95 -13.36
N LEU A 186 -10.49 -4.75 -13.57
CA LEU A 186 -11.07 -3.46 -13.13
C LEU A 186 -11.10 -2.46 -14.28
N PRO A 187 -12.13 -2.45 -15.11
CA PRO A 187 -12.31 -1.45 -16.16
C PRO A 187 -12.25 -0.03 -15.55
N ALA A 188 -11.58 0.88 -16.25
CA ALA A 188 -11.31 2.26 -15.82
C ALA A 188 -10.32 2.42 -14.63
N ALA A 189 -9.68 1.35 -14.15
CA ALA A 189 -8.59 1.48 -13.18
C ALA A 189 -7.43 2.30 -13.75
N ARG A 190 -6.87 3.16 -12.90
CA ARG A 190 -5.70 3.97 -13.23
C ARG A 190 -4.45 3.30 -12.68
N VAL A 191 -3.53 2.95 -13.57
CA VAL A 191 -2.22 2.42 -13.18
C VAL A 191 -1.15 3.44 -13.60
N ARG A 192 -0.50 4.04 -12.63
CA ARG A 192 0.52 5.09 -12.84
C ARG A 192 1.87 4.63 -12.33
N ARG A 193 2.93 4.85 -13.13
CA ARG A 193 4.30 4.72 -12.63
C ARG A 193 4.59 5.83 -11.64
N LEU A 194 5.25 5.48 -10.57
CA LEU A 194 5.76 6.38 -9.56
C LEU A 194 7.30 6.35 -9.56
N LEU A 195 7.92 7.25 -8.78
CA LEU A 195 9.35 7.21 -8.51
C LEU A 195 9.69 6.00 -7.62
N GLN A 196 10.99 5.67 -7.54
CA GLN A 196 11.52 4.66 -6.63
C GLN A 196 10.97 3.25 -6.92
N TRP A 197 10.92 2.88 -8.21
CA TRP A 197 10.54 1.53 -8.70
C TRP A 197 9.13 1.08 -8.29
N ARG A 198 8.20 2.05 -8.15
CA ARG A 198 6.83 1.77 -7.74
C ARG A 198 5.80 2.14 -8.80
N TYR A 199 4.63 1.56 -8.64
CA TYR A 199 3.42 1.98 -9.35
C TYR A 199 2.27 2.15 -8.35
N GLU A 200 1.28 2.94 -8.76
CA GLU A 200 0.01 3.12 -8.06
C GLU A 200 -1.10 2.48 -8.90
N VAL A 201 -1.95 1.71 -8.25
CA VAL A 201 -3.26 1.33 -8.76
C VAL A 201 -4.30 2.12 -8.01
N ARG A 202 -5.20 2.77 -8.72
CA ARG A 202 -6.39 3.38 -8.14
C ARG A 202 -7.62 3.00 -8.94
N TRP A 203 -8.66 2.59 -8.23
CA TRP A 203 -9.97 2.33 -8.80
C TRP A 203 -11.06 2.81 -7.84
N ASP A 204 -11.98 3.60 -8.38
CA ASP A 204 -13.12 4.14 -7.63
C ASP A 204 -14.36 3.31 -8.04
N LYS A 205 -14.99 2.63 -7.08
CA LYS A 205 -16.18 1.80 -7.34
C LYS A 205 -17.36 2.71 -7.70
N PRO A 206 -18.05 2.44 -8.82
CA PRO A 206 -19.22 3.21 -9.17
C PRO A 206 -20.25 3.24 -8.03
N ARG A 207 -20.92 4.36 -7.86
CA ARG A 207 -22.07 4.44 -6.96
C ARG A 207 -23.22 3.67 -7.59
N SER A 208 -23.93 2.87 -6.81
CA SER A 208 -25.23 2.32 -7.26
C SER A 208 -26.17 3.50 -7.59
N ARG A 209 -26.76 3.46 -8.77
CA ARG A 209 -27.83 4.40 -9.13
C ARG A 209 -29.07 4.16 -8.28
#